data_379a6293e73269315dd06735e924d278
#
_entry.id   379a6293e73269315dd06735e924d278
#
_cell.length_a   1.000
_cell.length_b   1.000
_cell.length_c   1.000
_cell.angle_alpha   90.00
_cell.angle_beta   90.00
_cell.angle_gamma   90.00
#
_symmetry.space_group_name_H-M   'P 1'
#
loop_
_entity.id
_entity.type
_entity.pdbx_description
1 polymer ?
#
loop_
_entity_poly.entity_id
_entity_poly.type
_entity_poly.pdbx_seq_one_letter_code
_entity_poly.pdbx_strand_id
1 'polypeptide(L)'
;MMKDSVLVMMKINMKMKEIDKIKTEIKKLKFLAEDLMDIPYGSIDSSCRKRDYTIARMATSAFVMFEMGLTMQQAKDYFERHRTSFYFYKKKHIEFMESPKFNPRYNDFYDKLVDIYMNDDERLFKTKRSFQFFQEIENARKEQQAINKRLRELDREAKRIGL
;
A
#
# COMPACT_ATOMS: atom_id res chain seq x y z
N MET A 1 1.61 -36.09 -19.11
CA MET A 1 0.48 -35.56 -18.32
C MET A 1 0.87 -35.08 -16.93
N MET A 2 1.58 -35.82 -16.10
CA MET A 2 1.99 -35.35 -14.76
C MET A 2 3.03 -34.22 -14.78
N LYS A 3 3.91 -34.15 -15.79
CA LYS A 3 4.94 -33.09 -15.90
C LYS A 3 4.35 -31.71 -16.22
N ASP A 4 3.25 -31.66 -16.95
CA ASP A 4 2.62 -30.40 -17.34
C ASP A 4 1.87 -29.73 -16.17
N SER A 5 1.23 -30.54 -15.32
CA SER A 5 0.54 -30.00 -14.13
C SER A 5 1.53 -29.48 -13.07
N VAL A 6 2.69 -30.12 -12.89
CA VAL A 6 3.74 -29.65 -11.99
C VAL A 6 4.35 -28.35 -12.50
N LEU A 7 4.59 -28.23 -13.81
CA LEU A 7 5.12 -27.01 -14.43
C LEU A 7 4.15 -25.83 -14.30
N VAL A 8 2.84 -26.09 -14.47
CA VAL A 8 1.79 -25.08 -14.26
C VAL A 8 1.72 -24.64 -12.81
N MET A 9 1.78 -25.58 -11.85
CA MET A 9 1.82 -25.24 -10.41
C MET A 9 3.07 -24.42 -10.03
N MET A 10 4.24 -24.77 -10.56
CA MET A 10 5.46 -24.00 -10.34
C MET A 10 5.34 -22.57 -10.88
N LYS A 11 4.80 -22.38 -12.08
CA LYS A 11 4.56 -21.05 -12.66
C LYS A 11 3.56 -20.23 -11.84
N ILE A 12 2.50 -20.85 -11.34
CA ILE A 12 1.52 -20.20 -10.46
C ILE A 12 2.17 -19.78 -9.15
N ASN A 13 2.95 -20.65 -8.51
CA ASN A 13 3.64 -20.33 -7.26
C ASN A 13 4.68 -19.22 -7.43
N MET A 14 5.41 -19.18 -8.55
CA MET A 14 6.34 -18.09 -8.86
C MET A 14 5.60 -16.76 -9.04
N LYS A 15 4.49 -16.74 -9.77
CA LYS A 15 3.64 -15.53 -9.92
C LYS A 15 3.06 -15.05 -8.59
N MET A 16 2.61 -15.95 -7.73
CA MET A 16 2.10 -15.59 -6.40
C MET A 16 3.19 -14.95 -5.54
N LYS A 17 4.40 -15.50 -5.52
CA LYS A 17 5.54 -14.90 -4.80
C LYS A 17 5.90 -13.51 -5.31
N GLU A 18 5.82 -13.29 -6.61
CA GLU A 18 6.07 -11.98 -7.23
C GLU A 18 5.00 -10.95 -6.86
N ILE A 19 3.72 -11.35 -6.87
CA ILE A 19 2.60 -10.52 -6.43
C ILE A 19 2.75 -10.13 -4.95
N ASP A 20 3.10 -11.07 -4.08
CA ASP A 20 3.32 -10.81 -2.66
C ASP A 20 4.50 -9.85 -2.42
N LYS A 21 5.56 -9.97 -3.23
CA LYS A 21 6.70 -9.05 -3.19
C LYS A 21 6.28 -7.63 -3.57
N ILE A 22 5.55 -7.47 -4.67
CA ILE A 22 5.03 -6.16 -5.12
C ILE A 22 4.12 -5.56 -4.04
N LYS A 23 3.22 -6.35 -3.48
CA LYS A 23 2.33 -5.91 -2.39
C LYS A 23 3.10 -5.41 -1.18
N THR A 24 4.15 -6.10 -0.79
CA THR A 24 5.02 -5.71 0.32
C THR A 24 5.76 -4.41 0.01
N GLU A 25 6.29 -4.24 -1.19
CA GLU A 25 6.98 -3.02 -1.61
C GLU A 25 6.02 -1.81 -1.65
N ILE A 26 4.80 -1.99 -2.14
CA ILE A 26 3.79 -0.92 -2.13
C ILE A 26 3.39 -0.53 -0.69
N LYS A 27 3.28 -1.49 0.22
CA LYS A 27 3.04 -1.19 1.64
C LYS A 27 4.17 -0.37 2.26
N LYS A 28 5.42 -0.72 1.99
CA LYS A 28 6.58 0.05 2.44
C LYS A 28 6.56 1.47 1.88
N LEU A 29 6.23 1.61 0.60
CA LEU A 29 6.14 2.91 -0.06
C LEU A 29 5.05 3.79 0.57
N LYS A 30 3.87 3.24 0.83
CA LYS A 30 2.78 3.96 1.52
C LYS A 30 3.22 4.42 2.90
N PHE A 31 3.81 3.51 3.67
CA PHE A 31 4.32 3.80 5.00
C PHE A 31 5.36 4.93 4.98
N LEU A 32 6.32 4.87 4.05
CA LEU A 32 7.32 5.91 3.85
C LEU A 32 6.69 7.26 3.50
N ALA A 33 5.71 7.26 2.60
CA ALA A 33 5.02 8.48 2.19
C ALA A 33 4.23 9.11 3.34
N GLU A 34 3.57 8.30 4.19
CA GLU A 34 2.85 8.75 5.37
C GLU A 34 3.81 9.35 6.42
N ASP A 35 4.95 8.69 6.66
CA ASP A 35 5.99 9.16 7.56
C ASP A 35 6.61 10.48 7.07
N LEU A 36 6.92 10.60 5.79
CA LEU A 36 7.46 11.83 5.19
C LEU A 36 6.49 13.02 5.21
N MET A 37 5.19 12.75 5.13
CA MET A 37 4.14 13.78 5.17
C MET A 37 3.69 14.10 6.60
N ASP A 38 4.16 13.35 7.59
CA ASP A 38 3.75 13.45 9.00
C ASP A 38 2.23 13.29 9.18
N ILE A 39 1.67 12.27 8.53
CA ILE A 39 0.26 11.89 8.63
C ILE A 39 0.13 10.49 9.22
N PRO A 40 -1.01 10.17 9.88
CA PRO A 40 -1.22 8.86 10.48
C PRO A 40 -1.13 7.71 9.47
N TYR A 41 -0.60 6.58 9.88
CA TYR A 41 -0.54 5.37 9.06
C TYR A 41 -1.94 4.90 8.66
N GLY A 42 -2.09 4.51 7.39
CA GLY A 42 -3.36 4.16 6.79
C GLY A 42 -4.11 5.36 6.17
N SER A 43 -3.55 6.57 6.24
CA SER A 43 -4.16 7.79 5.69
C SER A 43 -4.27 7.76 4.17
N ILE A 44 -3.33 7.13 3.49
CA ILE A 44 -3.33 7.01 2.02
C ILE A 44 -4.55 6.21 1.54
N ASP A 45 -4.91 5.13 2.23
CA ASP A 45 -6.05 4.29 1.90
C ASP A 45 -7.38 4.84 2.46
N SER A 46 -7.34 5.84 3.32
CA SER A 46 -8.53 6.48 3.88
C SER A 46 -9.30 7.31 2.84
N SER A 47 -10.57 7.60 3.13
CA SER A 47 -11.42 8.50 2.32
C SER A 47 -11.18 9.98 2.60
N CYS A 48 -10.30 10.32 3.53
CA CYS A 48 -10.01 11.70 3.92
C CYS A 48 -9.50 12.54 2.75
N ARG A 49 -10.07 13.74 2.58
CA ARG A 49 -9.74 14.68 1.50
C ARG A 49 -8.82 15.83 1.92
N LYS A 50 -8.24 15.76 3.12
CA LYS A 50 -7.24 16.77 3.54
C LYS A 50 -6.11 16.83 2.52
N ARG A 51 -5.57 18.05 2.34
CA ARG A 51 -4.56 18.32 1.31
C ARG A 51 -3.35 17.37 1.39
N ASP A 52 -2.82 17.17 2.58
CA ASP A 52 -1.63 16.33 2.79
C ASP A 52 -1.91 14.86 2.46
N TYR A 53 -3.07 14.34 2.84
CA TYR A 53 -3.50 12.98 2.51
C TYR A 53 -3.68 12.80 1.00
N THR A 54 -4.20 13.84 0.33
CA THR A 54 -4.39 13.81 -1.13
C THR A 54 -3.05 13.86 -1.86
N ILE A 55 -2.12 14.71 -1.42
CA ILE A 55 -0.76 14.79 -1.98
C ILE A 55 -0.03 13.45 -1.80
N ALA A 56 0.00 12.90 -0.59
CA ALA A 56 0.66 11.63 -0.31
C ALA A 56 0.08 10.49 -1.15
N ARG A 57 -1.25 10.42 -1.26
CA ARG A 57 -1.95 9.42 -2.07
C ARG A 57 -1.64 9.56 -3.55
N MET A 58 -1.69 10.77 -4.08
CA MET A 58 -1.40 11.04 -5.49
C MET A 58 0.05 10.72 -5.83
N ALA A 59 1.01 11.16 -5.00
CA ALA A 59 2.43 10.89 -5.20
C ALA A 59 2.76 9.40 -5.12
N THR A 60 2.20 8.68 -4.15
CA THR A 60 2.39 7.24 -4.00
C THR A 60 1.79 6.47 -5.18
N SER A 61 0.59 6.86 -5.63
CA SER A 61 -0.05 6.26 -6.80
C SER A 61 0.75 6.51 -8.09
N ALA A 62 1.26 7.73 -8.27
CA ALA A 62 2.12 8.07 -9.39
C ALA A 62 3.43 7.28 -9.36
N PHE A 63 4.08 7.16 -8.20
CA PHE A 63 5.28 6.35 -8.04
C PHE A 63 5.07 4.89 -8.50
N VAL A 64 3.98 4.28 -8.07
CA VAL A 64 3.64 2.90 -8.44
C VAL A 64 3.45 2.75 -9.95
N MET A 65 2.85 3.73 -10.63
CA MET A 65 2.63 3.70 -12.07
C MET A 65 3.90 4.06 -12.88
N PHE A 66 4.64 5.07 -12.47
CA PHE A 66 5.76 5.61 -13.27
C PHE A 66 7.12 4.99 -12.92
N GLU A 67 7.39 4.74 -11.63
CA GLU A 67 8.68 4.19 -11.19
C GLU A 67 8.65 2.66 -11.08
N MET A 68 7.53 2.08 -10.61
CA MET A 68 7.38 0.63 -10.52
C MET A 68 6.79 0.00 -11.80
N GLY A 69 6.29 0.79 -12.73
CA GLY A 69 5.80 0.35 -14.03
C GLY A 69 4.47 -0.42 -14.01
N LEU A 70 3.65 -0.27 -12.96
CA LEU A 70 2.33 -0.89 -12.90
C LEU A 70 1.32 -0.12 -13.76
N THR A 71 0.41 -0.86 -14.40
CA THR A 71 -0.74 -0.24 -15.09
C THR A 71 -1.73 0.31 -14.06
N MET A 72 -2.61 1.24 -14.48
CA MET A 72 -3.68 1.75 -13.63
C MET A 72 -4.59 0.65 -13.10
N GLN A 73 -4.83 -0.39 -13.88
CA GLN A 73 -5.63 -1.54 -13.50
C GLN A 73 -4.97 -2.36 -12.38
N GLN A 74 -3.65 -2.58 -12.46
CA GLN A 74 -2.89 -3.25 -11.44
C GLN A 74 -2.76 -2.41 -10.17
N ALA A 75 -2.46 -1.12 -10.31
CA ALA A 75 -2.27 -0.21 -9.20
C ALA A 75 -3.53 -0.05 -8.34
N LYS A 76 -4.72 0.05 -8.94
CA LYS A 76 -5.98 0.26 -8.22
C LYS A 76 -6.23 -0.81 -7.13
N ASP A 77 -5.85 -2.06 -7.40
CA ASP A 77 -6.11 -3.18 -6.51
C ASP A 77 -5.30 -3.06 -5.20
N TYR A 78 -4.14 -2.40 -5.24
CA TYR A 78 -3.28 -2.17 -4.07
C TYR A 78 -3.70 -0.97 -3.21
N PHE A 79 -4.54 -0.07 -3.74
CA PHE A 79 -4.99 1.14 -3.04
C PHE A 79 -6.48 1.11 -2.68
N GLU A 80 -7.19 0.04 -2.98
CA GLU A 80 -8.64 -0.09 -2.75
C GLU A 80 -9.44 1.09 -3.32
N ARG A 81 -9.04 1.58 -4.49
CA ARG A 81 -9.58 2.76 -5.15
C ARG A 81 -10.17 2.43 -6.52
N HIS A 82 -11.12 3.27 -6.93
CA HIS A 82 -11.71 3.16 -8.25
C HIS A 82 -10.70 3.56 -9.35
N ARG A 83 -10.78 2.91 -10.53
CA ARG A 83 -9.90 3.17 -11.67
C ARG A 83 -9.88 4.64 -12.10
N THR A 84 -11.02 5.34 -12.01
CA THR A 84 -11.11 6.77 -12.35
C THR A 84 -10.24 7.66 -11.48
N SER A 85 -10.01 7.29 -10.21
CA SER A 85 -9.10 8.01 -9.32
C SER A 85 -7.66 7.95 -9.82
N PHE A 86 -7.23 6.79 -10.32
CA PHE A 86 -5.88 6.62 -10.88
C PHE A 86 -5.67 7.36 -12.19
N TYR A 87 -6.69 7.44 -13.03
CA TYR A 87 -6.65 8.27 -14.22
C TYR A 87 -6.45 9.74 -13.85
N PHE A 88 -7.18 10.24 -12.87
CA PHE A 88 -7.03 11.58 -12.35
C PHE A 88 -5.63 11.82 -11.76
N TYR A 89 -5.12 10.90 -10.93
CA TYR A 89 -3.79 11.00 -10.33
C TYR A 89 -2.69 11.02 -11.38
N LYS A 90 -2.78 10.17 -12.38
CA LYS A 90 -1.83 10.15 -13.51
C LYS A 90 -1.81 11.47 -14.26
N LYS A 91 -2.99 11.98 -14.62
CA LYS A 91 -3.12 13.26 -15.31
C LYS A 91 -2.54 14.42 -14.51
N LYS A 92 -2.89 14.50 -13.21
CA LYS A 92 -2.40 15.55 -12.32
C LYS A 92 -0.90 15.47 -12.07
N HIS A 93 -0.36 14.27 -11.93
CA HIS A 93 1.08 14.08 -11.81
C HIS A 93 1.83 14.64 -13.02
N ILE A 94 1.39 14.32 -14.23
CA ILE A 94 2.00 14.82 -15.46
C ILE A 94 1.92 16.35 -15.50
N GLU A 95 0.74 16.94 -15.25
CA GLU A 95 0.56 18.39 -15.22
C GLU A 95 1.52 19.08 -14.22
N PHE A 96 1.70 18.52 -13.03
CA PHE A 96 2.56 19.09 -11.99
C PHE A 96 4.04 18.95 -12.32
N MET A 97 4.45 17.83 -12.94
CA MET A 97 5.82 17.62 -13.37
C MET A 97 6.21 18.51 -14.57
N GLU A 98 5.27 18.77 -15.48
CA GLU A 98 5.48 19.70 -16.60
C GLU A 98 5.55 21.17 -16.16
N SER A 99 4.88 21.52 -15.08
CA SER A 99 4.82 22.88 -14.55
C SER A 99 5.12 22.94 -13.05
N PRO A 100 6.37 22.69 -12.62
CA PRO A 100 6.74 22.58 -11.20
C PRO A 100 6.40 23.82 -10.36
N LYS A 101 6.41 25.00 -10.98
CA LYS A 101 6.12 26.28 -10.29
C LYS A 101 4.68 26.39 -9.77
N PHE A 102 3.73 25.65 -10.37
CA PHE A 102 2.33 25.71 -9.96
C PHE A 102 2.01 24.83 -8.75
N ASN A 103 2.80 23.80 -8.49
CA ASN A 103 2.60 22.96 -7.31
C ASN A 103 3.93 22.49 -6.69
N PRO A 104 4.75 23.40 -6.16
CA PRO A 104 6.07 23.08 -5.63
C PRO A 104 5.99 22.06 -4.50
N ARG A 105 4.96 22.13 -3.65
CA ARG A 105 4.80 21.19 -2.53
C ARG A 105 4.64 19.74 -2.97
N TYR A 106 3.88 19.50 -4.04
CA TYR A 106 3.74 18.16 -4.61
C TYR A 106 5.05 17.66 -5.20
N ASN A 107 5.72 18.50 -6.01
CA ASN A 107 6.95 18.13 -6.68
C ASN A 107 8.08 17.86 -5.68
N ASP A 108 8.25 18.72 -4.68
CA ASP A 108 9.25 18.55 -3.62
C ASP A 108 9.01 17.25 -2.83
N PHE A 109 7.75 16.94 -2.56
CA PHE A 109 7.38 15.71 -1.87
C PHE A 109 7.65 14.47 -2.73
N TYR A 110 7.26 14.51 -4.01
CA TYR A 110 7.47 13.40 -4.93
C TYR A 110 8.97 13.12 -5.13
N ASP A 111 9.77 14.15 -5.34
CA ASP A 111 11.21 14.04 -5.51
C ASP A 111 11.88 13.44 -4.26
N LYS A 112 11.47 13.87 -3.06
CA LYS A 112 11.95 13.28 -1.80
C LYS A 112 11.55 11.82 -1.66
N LEU A 113 10.32 11.47 -2.01
CA LEU A 113 9.83 10.10 -1.95
C LEU A 113 10.64 9.19 -2.86
N VAL A 114 10.88 9.61 -4.12
CA VAL A 114 11.70 8.88 -5.08
C VAL A 114 13.12 8.74 -4.58
N ASP A 115 13.75 9.83 -4.13
CA ASP A 115 15.12 9.85 -3.66
C ASP A 115 15.34 8.90 -2.48
N ILE A 116 14.51 8.99 -1.45
CA ILE A 116 14.64 8.14 -0.27
C ILE A 116 14.35 6.67 -0.59
N TYR A 117 13.34 6.38 -1.41
CA TYR A 117 13.00 5.01 -1.77
C TYR A 117 14.10 4.35 -2.62
N MET A 118 14.69 5.09 -3.57
CA MET A 118 15.70 4.56 -4.50
C MET A 118 17.10 4.46 -3.88
N ASN A 119 17.47 5.36 -2.99
CA ASN A 119 18.86 5.50 -2.53
C ASN A 119 19.19 4.70 -1.26
N ASP A 120 18.29 3.91 -0.71
CA ASP A 120 18.52 3.05 0.48
C ASP A 120 19.27 3.76 1.65
N ASP A 121 18.94 5.01 1.91
CA ASP A 121 19.54 5.93 2.88
C ASP A 121 19.29 5.48 4.34
N GLU A 122 20.06 6.02 5.31
CA GLU A 122 19.87 5.78 6.75
C GLU A 122 18.43 6.03 7.22
N ARG A 123 17.75 7.01 6.60
CA ARG A 123 16.33 7.28 6.82
C ARG A 123 15.46 6.09 6.45
N LEU A 124 15.78 5.38 5.39
CA LEU A 124 15.10 4.17 4.96
C LEU A 124 15.30 3.04 5.98
N PHE A 125 16.49 2.94 6.59
CA PHE A 125 16.75 1.96 7.65
C PHE A 125 15.87 2.20 8.87
N LYS A 126 15.77 3.45 9.33
CA LYS A 126 14.85 3.85 10.41
C LYS A 126 13.39 3.56 10.05
N THR A 127 13.00 3.87 8.82
CA THR A 127 11.66 3.62 8.29
C THR A 127 11.37 2.12 8.15
N LYS A 128 12.34 1.32 7.69
CA LYS A 128 12.22 -0.15 7.63
C LYS A 128 11.94 -0.76 9.00
N ARG A 129 12.66 -0.31 10.05
CA ARG A 129 12.45 -0.77 11.42
C ARG A 129 11.06 -0.38 11.94
N SER A 130 10.66 0.85 11.72
CA SER A 130 9.32 1.34 12.09
C SER A 130 8.22 0.59 11.33
N PHE A 131 8.46 0.27 10.05
CA PHE A 131 7.56 -0.54 9.24
C PHE A 131 7.41 -1.97 9.77
N GLN A 132 8.50 -2.63 10.19
CA GLN A 132 8.44 -3.96 10.79
C GLN A 132 7.58 -3.94 12.05
N PHE A 133 7.80 -2.96 12.94
CA PHE A 133 7.01 -2.78 14.15
C PHE A 133 5.53 -2.53 13.85
N PHE A 134 5.23 -1.73 12.83
CA PHE A 134 3.86 -1.51 12.37
C PHE A 134 3.20 -2.80 11.85
N GLN A 135 3.93 -3.63 11.10
CA GLN A 135 3.44 -4.93 10.64
C GLN A 135 3.12 -5.88 11.80
N GLU A 136 3.94 -5.88 12.85
CA GLU A 136 3.68 -6.66 14.06
C GLU A 136 2.38 -6.22 14.75
N ILE A 137 2.16 -4.90 14.87
CA ILE A 137 0.91 -4.35 15.42
C ILE A 137 -0.30 -4.73 14.56
N GLU A 138 -0.20 -4.62 13.22
CA GLU A 138 -1.29 -5.03 12.33
C GLU A 138 -1.63 -6.51 12.47
N ASN A 139 -0.62 -7.37 12.54
CA ASN A 139 -0.81 -8.80 12.70
C ASN A 139 -1.48 -9.11 14.04
N ALA A 140 -1.02 -8.50 15.14
CA ALA A 140 -1.65 -8.66 16.46
C ALA A 140 -3.12 -8.21 16.46
N ARG A 141 -3.46 -7.12 15.78
CA ARG A 141 -4.85 -6.66 15.63
C ARG A 141 -5.71 -7.66 14.86
N LYS A 142 -5.19 -8.26 13.78
CA LYS A 142 -5.90 -9.30 13.01
C LYS A 142 -6.17 -10.54 13.85
N GLU A 143 -5.18 -10.98 14.61
CA GLU A 143 -5.32 -12.10 15.54
C GLU A 143 -6.40 -11.81 16.61
N GLN A 144 -6.37 -10.63 17.19
CA GLN A 144 -7.39 -10.20 18.15
C GLN A 144 -8.80 -10.19 17.55
N GLN A 145 -8.94 -9.72 16.31
CA GLN A 145 -10.23 -9.75 15.61
C GLN A 145 -10.72 -11.18 15.37
N ALA A 146 -9.83 -12.09 14.99
CA ALA A 146 -10.15 -13.50 14.78
C ALA A 146 -10.62 -14.17 16.10
N ILE A 147 -9.93 -13.90 17.19
CA ILE A 147 -10.31 -14.39 18.54
C ILE A 147 -11.69 -13.84 18.93
N ASN A 148 -11.93 -12.55 18.76
CA ASN A 148 -13.20 -11.93 19.08
C ASN A 148 -14.36 -12.50 18.24
N LYS A 149 -14.10 -12.81 16.97
CA LYS A 149 -15.07 -13.48 16.11
C LYS A 149 -15.40 -14.87 16.65
N ARG A 150 -14.39 -15.65 17.00
CA ARG A 150 -14.56 -17.01 17.56
C ARG A 150 -15.32 -17.00 18.87
N LEU A 151 -15.06 -16.06 19.77
CA LEU A 151 -15.81 -15.88 21.00
C LEU A 151 -17.29 -15.64 20.76
N ARG A 152 -17.63 -14.77 19.80
CA ARG A 152 -19.04 -14.51 19.42
C ARG A 152 -19.73 -15.74 18.85
N GLU A 153 -19.02 -16.59 18.13
CA GLU A 153 -19.55 -17.86 17.61
C GLU A 153 -19.84 -18.83 18.77
N LEU A 154 -18.92 -18.98 19.71
CA LEU A 154 -19.07 -19.82 20.89
C LEU A 154 -20.23 -19.34 21.79
N ASP A 155 -20.39 -18.03 21.98
CA ASP A 155 -21.53 -17.47 22.71
C ASP A 155 -22.87 -17.81 22.05
N ARG A 156 -22.92 -17.80 20.71
CA ARG A 156 -24.13 -18.20 19.97
C ARG A 156 -24.41 -19.70 20.13
N GLU A 157 -23.38 -20.52 20.09
CA GLU A 157 -23.50 -21.97 20.31
C GLU A 157 -23.97 -22.27 21.73
N ALA A 158 -23.36 -21.64 22.74
CA ALA A 158 -23.76 -21.78 24.13
C ALA A 158 -25.25 -21.46 24.34
N LYS A 159 -25.73 -20.34 23.78
CA LYS A 159 -27.14 -19.97 23.82
C LYS A 159 -28.06 -20.98 23.13
N ARG A 160 -27.61 -21.66 22.07
CA ARG A 160 -28.38 -22.70 21.39
C ARG A 160 -28.54 -23.96 22.22
N ILE A 161 -27.57 -24.30 23.03
CA ILE A 161 -27.59 -25.51 23.89
C ILE A 161 -28.12 -25.24 25.31
N GLY A 162 -28.59 -24.00 25.57
CA GLY A 162 -29.24 -23.66 26.84
C GLY A 162 -28.28 -23.37 27.99
N LEU A 163 -26.99 -23.04 27.67
CA LEU A 163 -26.02 -22.47 28.59
C LEU A 163 -26.08 -20.94 28.43
#